data_38dd9c5d957a2ef0229a58eb733dfd35
#
_entry.id   38dd9c5d957a2ef0229a58eb733dfd35
#
_cell.length_a   1.000
_cell.length_b   1.000
_cell.length_c   1.000
_cell.angle_alpha   90.00
_cell.angle_beta   90.00
_cell.angle_gamma   90.00
#
_symmetry.space_group_name_H-M   'P 1'
#
loop_
_entity.id
_entity.type
_entity.pdbx_description
1 polymer ?
#
loop_
_entity_poly.entity_id
_entity_poly.type
_entity_poly.pdbx_seq_one_letter_code
_entity_poly.pdbx_strand_id
1 'polypeptide(L)'
;MGSRFIHRLNLAGDRDVLHAGVVAGLACIASAGLVYLGYFVHVWRVARNAPVEAGPGDTLLLFGKHAPRGEPDREFGERLDRAAALWNARPPRYVVLLGGGPPGVASEAELARAGLLERGLVEESPWLLEAQSRDTLQNMRNARDLLDAMDDRGRVTLLSSRYHLARCALLARQLGLDAQPVAAEATLKIGPRMLLRLAGEAGYVCLSDIGTRWMRLIGARRALERVT
;
A
#
# COMPACT_ATOMS: atom_id res chain seq x y z
N MET A 1 12.79 0.45 18.05
CA MET A 1 13.19 -0.71 17.24
C MET A 1 12.49 -2.02 17.66
N GLY A 2 12.15 -2.20 18.94
CA GLY A 2 11.53 -3.46 19.44
C GLY A 2 10.07 -3.72 19.01
N SER A 3 9.21 -2.71 18.90
CA SER A 3 7.77 -2.89 18.68
C SER A 3 7.41 -3.45 17.28
N ARG A 4 8.10 -3.02 16.22
CA ARG A 4 7.88 -3.55 14.85
C ARG A 4 8.39 -4.99 14.70
N PHE A 5 9.44 -5.35 15.44
CA PHE A 5 10.00 -6.70 15.43
C PHE A 5 9.07 -7.69 16.16
N ILE A 6 8.52 -7.28 17.31
CA ILE A 6 7.58 -8.09 18.11
C ILE A 6 6.25 -8.30 17.35
N HIS A 7 5.73 -7.28 16.65
CA HIS A 7 4.50 -7.43 15.85
C HIS A 7 4.71 -8.37 14.65
N ARG A 8 5.87 -8.34 14.01
CA ARG A 8 6.24 -9.30 12.94
C ARG A 8 6.42 -10.73 13.48
N LEU A 9 6.96 -10.88 14.70
CA LEU A 9 7.10 -12.19 15.35
C LEU A 9 5.74 -12.78 15.76
N ASN A 10 4.80 -11.94 16.23
CA ASN A 10 3.44 -12.42 16.58
C ASN A 10 2.63 -12.85 15.34
N LEU A 11 2.81 -12.20 14.19
CA LEU A 11 2.24 -12.64 12.91
C LEU A 11 2.89 -13.93 12.41
N ALA A 12 4.20 -14.08 12.58
CA ALA A 12 4.93 -15.30 12.20
C ALA A 12 4.62 -16.50 13.13
N GLY A 13 4.12 -16.26 14.34
CA GLY A 13 3.68 -17.31 15.29
C GLY A 13 2.22 -17.76 15.11
N ASP A 14 1.46 -17.08 14.27
CA ASP A 14 0.07 -17.50 13.98
C ASP A 14 0.07 -18.74 13.08
N ARG A 15 -0.52 -19.86 13.55
CA ARG A 15 -0.55 -21.15 12.83
C ARG A 15 -1.12 -20.98 11.43
N ASP A 16 -2.10 -20.11 11.25
CA ASP A 16 -2.77 -19.90 9.96
C ASP A 16 -1.86 -19.14 8.98
N VAL A 17 -1.08 -18.17 9.47
CA VAL A 17 -0.06 -17.46 8.69
C VAL A 17 1.09 -18.40 8.31
N LEU A 18 1.52 -19.26 9.24
CA LEU A 18 2.52 -20.30 8.97
C LEU A 18 2.02 -21.30 7.92
N HIS A 19 0.78 -21.81 8.05
CA HIS A 19 0.20 -22.70 7.04
C HIS A 19 0.10 -22.04 5.67
N ALA A 20 -0.34 -20.78 5.60
CA ALA A 20 -0.39 -20.02 4.35
C ALA A 20 1.00 -19.88 3.72
N GLY A 21 2.01 -19.57 4.52
CA GLY A 21 3.41 -19.50 4.09
C GLY A 21 3.95 -20.85 3.59
N VAL A 22 3.65 -21.93 4.28
CA VAL A 22 4.04 -23.29 3.88
C VAL A 22 3.37 -23.69 2.57
N VAL A 23 2.06 -23.45 2.41
CA VAL A 23 1.35 -23.76 1.16
C VAL A 23 1.91 -22.98 -0.01
N ALA A 24 2.17 -21.68 0.16
CA ALA A 24 2.79 -20.87 -0.89
C ALA A 24 4.21 -21.34 -1.22
N GLY A 25 5.00 -21.69 -0.21
CA GLY A 25 6.35 -22.27 -0.40
C GLY A 25 6.31 -23.58 -1.15
N LEU A 26 5.44 -24.50 -0.76
CA LEU A 26 5.24 -25.79 -1.43
C LEU A 26 4.77 -25.62 -2.88
N ALA A 27 3.85 -24.68 -3.15
CA ALA A 27 3.41 -24.37 -4.51
C ALA A 27 4.56 -23.82 -5.37
N CYS A 28 5.40 -22.94 -4.80
CA CYS A 28 6.59 -22.46 -5.50
C CYS A 28 7.60 -23.58 -5.79
N ILE A 29 7.86 -24.46 -4.82
CA ILE A 29 8.78 -25.60 -4.99
C ILE A 29 8.21 -26.60 -6.02
N ALA A 30 6.94 -27.00 -5.88
CA ALA A 30 6.29 -27.95 -6.77
C ALA A 30 6.19 -27.46 -8.21
N SER A 31 6.09 -26.14 -8.41
CA SER A 31 6.08 -25.49 -9.73
C SER A 31 7.46 -25.10 -10.24
N ALA A 32 8.54 -25.54 -9.59
CA ALA A 32 9.92 -25.13 -9.92
C ALA A 32 10.09 -23.59 -9.98
N GLY A 33 9.37 -22.85 -9.14
CA GLY A 33 9.42 -21.40 -9.07
C GLY A 33 8.52 -20.67 -10.06
N LEU A 34 7.81 -21.35 -10.95
CA LEU A 34 6.96 -20.73 -11.98
C LEU A 34 5.83 -19.87 -11.35
N VAL A 35 5.29 -20.30 -10.22
CA VAL A 35 4.28 -19.52 -9.49
C VAL A 35 4.85 -18.16 -9.05
N TYR A 36 6.02 -18.17 -8.40
CA TYR A 36 6.68 -16.94 -8.00
C TYR A 36 7.04 -16.05 -9.20
N LEU A 37 7.55 -16.66 -10.29
CA LEU A 37 7.84 -15.94 -11.52
C LEU A 37 6.59 -15.27 -12.09
N GLY A 38 5.44 -15.94 -12.05
CA GLY A 38 4.15 -15.35 -12.44
C GLY A 38 3.80 -14.10 -11.63
N TYR A 39 3.97 -14.15 -10.29
CA TYR A 39 3.77 -12.99 -9.43
C TYR A 39 4.81 -11.89 -9.69
N PHE A 40 6.06 -12.24 -9.96
CA PHE A 40 7.08 -11.25 -10.32
C PHE A 40 6.73 -10.52 -11.62
N VAL A 41 6.29 -11.25 -12.65
CA VAL A 41 5.82 -10.66 -13.92
C VAL A 41 4.59 -9.78 -13.70
N HIS A 42 3.66 -10.19 -12.83
CA HIS A 42 2.50 -9.39 -12.46
C HIS A 42 2.93 -8.06 -11.80
N VAL A 43 3.75 -8.12 -10.76
CA VAL A 43 4.25 -6.92 -10.05
C VAL A 43 5.03 -5.99 -11.01
N TRP A 44 5.87 -6.58 -11.85
CA TRP A 44 6.58 -5.84 -12.89
C TRP A 44 5.64 -5.12 -13.86
N ARG A 45 4.59 -5.80 -14.36
CA ARG A 45 3.60 -5.21 -15.27
C ARG A 45 2.84 -4.06 -14.60
N VAL A 46 2.41 -4.24 -13.36
CA VAL A 46 1.74 -3.18 -12.59
C VAL A 46 2.68 -1.99 -12.44
N ALA A 47 3.92 -2.20 -11.99
CA ALA A 47 4.90 -1.14 -11.82
C ALA A 47 5.22 -0.40 -13.12
N ARG A 48 5.33 -1.13 -14.24
CA ARG A 48 5.66 -0.55 -15.55
C ARG A 48 4.52 0.25 -16.15
N ASN A 49 3.29 -0.27 -16.06
CA ASN A 49 2.13 0.23 -16.82
C ASN A 49 1.18 1.09 -15.96
N ALA A 50 1.46 1.27 -14.66
CA ALA A 50 0.62 2.09 -13.81
C ALA A 50 0.50 3.52 -14.39
N PRO A 51 -0.72 4.06 -14.51
CA PRO A 51 -0.94 5.42 -14.95
C PRO A 51 -0.35 6.42 -13.95
N VAL A 52 -0.18 7.66 -14.39
CA VAL A 52 0.23 8.79 -13.57
C VAL A 52 -0.91 9.79 -13.36
N GLU A 53 -2.06 9.52 -13.96
CA GLU A 53 -3.29 10.32 -13.89
C GLU A 53 -4.36 9.55 -13.12
N ALA A 54 -5.14 10.28 -12.34
CA ALA A 54 -6.27 9.72 -11.59
C ALA A 54 -7.57 9.81 -12.40
N GLY A 55 -8.50 8.92 -12.10
CA GLY A 55 -9.87 9.00 -12.59
C GLY A 55 -10.62 10.21 -12.03
N PRO A 56 -11.79 10.54 -12.60
CA PRO A 56 -12.59 11.66 -12.15
C PRO A 56 -13.29 11.40 -10.81
N GLY A 57 -13.18 12.35 -9.89
CA GLY A 57 -13.98 12.39 -8.66
C GLY A 57 -13.59 11.42 -7.56
N ASP A 58 -12.45 10.75 -7.72
CA ASP A 58 -12.00 9.74 -6.79
C ASP A 58 -11.42 10.35 -5.50
N THR A 59 -11.58 9.62 -4.40
CA THR A 59 -10.82 9.90 -3.18
C THR A 59 -9.37 9.45 -3.37
N LEU A 60 -8.41 10.32 -3.06
CA LEU A 60 -6.97 10.04 -3.17
C LEU A 60 -6.45 9.43 -1.87
N LEU A 61 -5.97 8.20 -1.91
CA LEU A 61 -5.22 7.56 -0.83
C LEU A 61 -3.72 7.70 -1.10
N LEU A 62 -3.07 8.62 -0.39
CA LEU A 62 -1.63 8.85 -0.49
C LEU A 62 -0.89 8.02 0.56
N PHE A 63 -0.14 7.02 0.11
CA PHE A 63 0.70 6.22 1.00
C PHE A 63 1.94 6.98 1.42
N GLY A 64 2.11 7.13 2.72
CA GLY A 64 3.32 7.64 3.31
C GLY A 64 4.53 6.72 3.06
N LYS A 65 5.69 7.18 3.47
CA LYS A 65 6.92 6.41 3.41
C LYS A 65 7.75 6.65 4.66
N HIS A 66 8.31 5.57 5.20
CA HIS A 66 9.13 5.66 6.40
C HIS A 66 10.23 6.71 6.28
N ALA A 67 10.16 7.71 7.15
CA ALA A 67 11.07 8.85 7.22
C ALA A 67 11.79 8.85 8.59
N PRO A 68 12.86 8.05 8.76
CA PRO A 68 13.50 7.85 10.07
C PRO A 68 14.12 9.10 10.66
N ARG A 69 14.36 10.12 9.85
CA ARG A 69 14.91 11.43 10.27
C ARG A 69 13.85 12.50 10.42
N GLY A 70 12.55 12.17 10.29
CA GLY A 70 11.46 13.15 10.31
C GLY A 70 11.37 14.00 9.04
N GLU A 71 12.12 13.69 7.99
CA GLU A 71 12.10 14.39 6.72
C GLU A 71 11.76 13.42 5.57
N PRO A 72 10.89 13.82 4.62
CA PRO A 72 10.61 13.05 3.42
C PRO A 72 11.88 12.88 2.58
N ASP A 73 12.22 11.64 2.24
CA ASP A 73 13.27 11.37 1.27
C ASP A 73 12.79 11.68 -0.16
N ARG A 74 13.70 11.60 -1.14
CA ARG A 74 13.39 11.87 -2.54
C ARG A 74 12.19 11.07 -3.05
N GLU A 75 12.06 9.80 -2.68
CA GLU A 75 10.96 8.94 -3.14
C GLU A 75 9.63 9.37 -2.53
N PHE A 76 9.63 9.79 -1.26
CA PHE A 76 8.44 10.36 -0.65
C PHE A 76 8.10 11.71 -1.31
N GLY A 77 9.10 12.55 -1.61
CA GLY A 77 8.94 13.79 -2.38
C GLY A 77 8.26 13.54 -3.73
N GLU A 78 8.67 12.51 -4.50
CA GLU A 78 8.03 12.15 -5.77
C GLU A 78 6.54 11.79 -5.60
N ARG A 79 6.14 11.18 -4.47
CA ARG A 79 4.71 10.94 -4.14
C ARG A 79 3.96 12.23 -3.86
N LEU A 80 4.57 13.14 -3.10
CA LEU A 80 3.98 14.45 -2.79
C LEU A 80 3.84 15.31 -4.05
N ASP A 81 4.86 15.34 -4.90
CA ASP A 81 4.82 16.05 -6.18
C ASP A 81 3.69 15.54 -7.08
N ARG A 82 3.50 14.20 -7.13
CA ARG A 82 2.41 13.60 -7.88
C ARG A 82 1.05 13.93 -7.28
N ALA A 83 0.90 13.89 -5.96
CA ALA A 83 -0.35 14.25 -5.29
C ALA A 83 -0.74 15.70 -5.56
N ALA A 84 0.22 16.63 -5.50
CA ALA A 84 0.00 18.03 -5.84
C ALA A 84 -0.38 18.23 -7.32
N ALA A 85 0.27 17.51 -8.23
CA ALA A 85 -0.07 17.55 -9.65
C ALA A 85 -1.50 17.03 -9.92
N LEU A 86 -1.92 15.94 -9.27
CA LEU A 86 -3.28 15.41 -9.36
C LEU A 86 -4.30 16.40 -8.81
N TRP A 87 -4.01 17.01 -7.65
CA TRP A 87 -4.84 18.05 -7.07
C TRP A 87 -5.05 19.22 -8.02
N ASN A 88 -3.98 19.74 -8.59
CA ASN A 88 -4.04 20.90 -9.50
C ASN A 88 -4.75 20.58 -10.83
N ALA A 89 -4.61 19.35 -11.32
CA ALA A 89 -5.29 18.94 -12.54
C ALA A 89 -6.79 18.71 -12.34
N ARG A 90 -7.15 18.06 -11.23
CA ARG A 90 -8.52 17.78 -10.82
C ARG A 90 -8.53 17.47 -9.33
N PRO A 91 -9.00 18.39 -8.47
CA PRO A 91 -9.10 18.14 -7.04
C PRO A 91 -9.92 16.88 -6.75
N PRO A 92 -9.37 15.90 -6.00
CA PRO A 92 -10.15 14.76 -5.52
C PRO A 92 -11.17 15.21 -4.48
N ARG A 93 -12.20 14.39 -4.24
CA ARG A 93 -13.22 14.66 -3.23
C ARG A 93 -12.62 14.73 -1.83
N TYR A 94 -11.72 13.79 -1.50
CA TYR A 94 -10.96 13.75 -0.28
C TYR A 94 -9.52 13.34 -0.56
N VAL A 95 -8.61 13.75 0.33
CA VAL A 95 -7.21 13.30 0.32
C VAL A 95 -6.93 12.61 1.65
N VAL A 96 -6.81 11.30 1.63
CA VAL A 96 -6.47 10.49 2.81
C VAL A 96 -4.96 10.29 2.84
N LEU A 97 -4.30 10.86 3.82
CA LEU A 97 -2.86 10.75 4.05
C LEU A 97 -2.60 9.57 4.98
N LEU A 98 -1.88 8.56 4.49
CA LEU A 98 -1.72 7.28 5.16
C LEU A 98 -0.29 7.09 5.68
N GLY A 99 -0.18 6.75 6.94
CA GLY A 99 1.06 6.28 7.52
C GLY A 99 1.30 6.81 8.92
N GLY A 100 1.48 5.88 9.85
CA GLY A 100 1.83 6.18 11.22
C GLY A 100 3.29 6.54 11.42
N GLY A 101 3.66 6.70 12.68
CA GLY A 101 5.01 6.99 13.09
C GLY A 101 5.32 6.42 14.48
N PRO A 102 6.57 6.47 14.92
CA PRO A 102 6.91 6.17 16.30
C PRO A 102 6.37 7.25 17.24
N PRO A 103 6.05 6.92 18.49
CA PRO A 103 5.59 7.90 19.48
C PRO A 103 6.56 9.09 19.61
N GLY A 104 6.03 10.31 19.63
CA GLY A 104 6.83 11.55 19.78
C GLY A 104 7.54 12.02 18.51
N VAL A 105 7.30 11.38 17.37
CA VAL A 105 7.84 11.80 16.06
C VAL A 105 6.66 11.98 15.12
N ALA A 106 6.73 12.97 14.23
CA ALA A 106 5.71 13.19 13.22
C ALA A 106 5.45 11.90 12.41
N SER A 107 4.18 11.55 12.25
CA SER A 107 3.74 10.42 11.44
C SER A 107 4.01 10.67 9.95
N GLU A 108 4.04 9.60 9.17
CA GLU A 108 4.17 9.72 7.72
C GLU A 108 3.01 10.53 7.12
N ALA A 109 1.80 10.43 7.69
CA ALA A 109 0.64 11.22 7.29
C ALA A 109 0.82 12.73 7.59
N GLU A 110 1.35 13.08 8.77
CA GLU A 110 1.64 14.48 9.13
C GLU A 110 2.75 15.06 8.25
N LEU A 111 3.79 14.29 7.97
CA LEU A 111 4.85 14.69 7.03
C LEU A 111 4.30 14.87 5.62
N ALA A 112 3.37 14.00 5.19
CA ALA A 112 2.70 14.17 3.91
C ALA A 112 1.90 15.47 3.85
N ARG A 113 1.13 15.79 4.90
CA ARG A 113 0.38 17.05 4.97
C ARG A 113 1.30 18.26 4.88
N ALA A 114 2.34 18.32 5.71
CA ALA A 114 3.30 19.40 5.68
C ALA A 114 3.93 19.58 4.28
N GLY A 115 4.38 18.48 3.67
CA GLY A 115 4.97 18.51 2.34
C GLY A 115 4.00 18.89 1.22
N LEU A 116 2.70 18.66 1.36
CA LEU A 116 1.68 19.10 0.40
C LEU A 116 1.34 20.59 0.57
N LEU A 117 1.35 21.12 1.80
CA LEU A 117 1.22 22.55 2.05
C LEU A 117 2.37 23.33 1.41
N GLU A 118 3.61 22.83 1.51
CA GLU A 118 4.78 23.39 0.82
C GLU A 118 4.62 23.41 -0.71
N ARG A 119 3.75 22.55 -1.27
CA ARG A 119 3.44 22.45 -2.70
C ARG A 119 2.20 23.23 -3.13
N GLY A 120 1.70 24.08 -2.25
CA GLY A 120 0.62 25.03 -2.54
C GLY A 120 -0.79 24.50 -2.29
N LEU A 121 -0.96 23.34 -1.68
CA LEU A 121 -2.27 22.94 -1.16
C LEU A 121 -2.55 23.78 0.10
N VAL A 122 -3.83 24.01 0.40
CA VAL A 122 -4.24 24.89 1.50
C VAL A 122 -4.72 24.07 2.72
N GLU A 123 -4.72 24.69 3.89
CA GLU A 123 -5.14 24.05 5.15
C GLU A 123 -6.59 23.56 5.10
N GLU A 124 -7.45 24.27 4.40
CA GLU A 124 -8.87 23.94 4.23
C GLU A 124 -9.14 22.84 3.23
N SER A 125 -8.09 22.28 2.61
CA SER A 125 -8.24 21.11 1.73
C SER A 125 -8.89 19.94 2.47
N PRO A 126 -9.68 19.08 1.81
CA PRO A 126 -10.43 17.99 2.43
C PRO A 126 -9.50 16.83 2.86
N TRP A 127 -8.66 17.10 3.86
CA TRP A 127 -7.71 16.13 4.39
C TRP A 127 -8.35 15.16 5.36
N LEU A 128 -7.91 13.90 5.27
CA LEU A 128 -8.10 12.90 6.31
C LEU A 128 -6.73 12.31 6.64
N LEU A 129 -6.35 12.33 7.91
CA LEU A 129 -5.08 11.79 8.36
C LEU A 129 -5.29 10.44 9.03
N GLU A 130 -4.65 9.42 8.49
CA GLU A 130 -4.50 8.11 9.12
C GLU A 130 -3.06 7.97 9.63
N ALA A 131 -2.85 8.21 10.91
CA ALA A 131 -1.54 8.30 11.54
C ALA A 131 -1.24 7.14 12.53
N GLN A 132 -2.07 6.09 12.56
CA GLN A 132 -1.94 5.02 13.55
C GLN A 132 -1.38 3.72 12.97
N SER A 133 -1.41 3.56 11.66
CA SER A 133 -0.98 2.36 10.97
C SER A 133 0.52 2.09 11.10
N ARG A 134 0.87 0.81 11.09
CA ARG A 134 2.25 0.32 11.20
C ARG A 134 2.74 -0.40 9.95
N ASP A 135 1.80 -0.75 9.06
CA ASP A 135 2.05 -1.44 7.81
C ASP A 135 0.97 -1.14 6.76
N THR A 136 1.18 -1.59 5.52
CA THR A 136 0.30 -1.30 4.39
C THR A 136 -1.10 -1.89 4.56
N LEU A 137 -1.25 -3.06 5.18
CA LEU A 137 -2.56 -3.66 5.41
C LEU A 137 -3.35 -2.83 6.41
N GLN A 138 -2.72 -2.39 7.48
CA GLN A 138 -3.36 -1.53 8.48
C GLN A 138 -3.72 -0.17 7.89
N ASN A 139 -2.83 0.44 7.07
CA ASN A 139 -3.16 1.65 6.29
C ASN A 139 -4.47 1.49 5.51
N MET A 140 -4.57 0.39 4.76
CA MET A 140 -5.74 0.14 3.91
C MET A 140 -7.02 -0.12 4.70
N ARG A 141 -6.94 -0.81 5.85
CA ARG A 141 -8.08 -1.05 6.73
C ARG A 141 -8.57 0.24 7.35
N ASN A 142 -7.65 1.00 7.94
CA ASN A 142 -7.99 2.27 8.56
C ASN A 142 -8.56 3.25 7.51
N ALA A 143 -8.02 3.26 6.28
CA ALA A 143 -8.58 4.04 5.18
C ALA A 143 -10.02 3.59 4.84
N ARG A 144 -10.27 2.28 4.72
CA ARG A 144 -11.62 1.76 4.49
C ARG A 144 -12.59 2.22 5.60
N ASP A 145 -12.17 2.06 6.87
CA ASP A 145 -13.01 2.41 8.01
C ASP A 145 -13.31 3.93 8.05
N LEU A 146 -12.36 4.78 7.64
CA LEU A 146 -12.59 6.22 7.45
C LEU A 146 -13.58 6.51 6.33
N LEU A 147 -13.45 5.84 5.17
CA LEU A 147 -14.35 5.99 4.03
C LEU A 147 -15.76 5.50 4.36
N ASP A 148 -15.89 4.38 5.05
CA ASP A 148 -17.18 3.84 5.52
C ASP A 148 -17.86 4.80 6.50
N ALA A 149 -17.11 5.42 7.42
CA ALA A 149 -17.62 6.41 8.35
C ALA A 149 -18.15 7.69 7.66
N MET A 150 -17.63 7.99 6.47
CA MET A 150 -18.03 9.13 5.65
C MET A 150 -19.10 8.78 4.60
N ASP A 151 -19.55 7.53 4.55
CA ASP A 151 -20.41 6.96 3.49
C ASP A 151 -19.84 7.22 2.07
N ASP A 152 -18.50 7.28 1.96
CA ASP A 152 -17.80 7.43 0.69
C ASP A 152 -17.44 6.07 0.09
N ARG A 153 -18.33 5.55 -0.74
CA ARG A 153 -18.18 4.27 -1.45
C ARG A 153 -17.74 4.45 -2.91
N GLY A 154 -17.20 5.61 -3.22
CA GLY A 154 -16.67 5.90 -4.54
C GLY A 154 -15.40 5.11 -4.85
N ARG A 155 -14.95 5.26 -6.09
CA ARG A 155 -13.65 4.74 -6.49
C ARG A 155 -12.54 5.48 -5.74
N VAL A 156 -11.49 4.77 -5.35
CA VAL A 156 -10.30 5.35 -4.71
C VAL A 156 -9.08 5.29 -5.64
N THR A 157 -8.30 6.35 -5.63
CA THR A 157 -6.99 6.40 -6.29
C THR A 157 -5.90 6.04 -5.29
N LEU A 158 -5.13 4.97 -5.56
CA LEU A 158 -4.02 4.53 -4.70
C LEU A 158 -2.72 5.14 -5.21
N LEU A 159 -2.22 6.19 -4.58
CA LEU A 159 -0.99 6.86 -4.97
C LEU A 159 0.21 6.35 -4.16
N SER A 160 1.14 5.72 -4.83
CA SER A 160 2.39 5.21 -4.23
C SER A 160 3.50 5.08 -5.27
N SER A 161 4.70 4.70 -4.81
CA SER A 161 5.81 4.37 -5.71
C SER A 161 5.49 3.14 -6.55
N ARG A 162 5.93 3.13 -7.82
CA ARG A 162 5.62 2.10 -8.83
C ARG A 162 5.80 0.69 -8.33
N TYR A 163 6.92 0.39 -7.65
CA TYR A 163 7.20 -0.96 -7.16
C TYR A 163 6.20 -1.45 -6.13
N HIS A 164 5.56 -0.56 -5.38
CA HIS A 164 4.66 -0.87 -4.27
C HIS A 164 3.18 -1.02 -4.68
N LEU A 165 2.81 -0.54 -5.87
CA LEU A 165 1.41 -0.44 -6.32
C LEU A 165 0.70 -1.79 -6.40
N ALA A 166 1.40 -2.87 -6.78
CA ALA A 166 0.79 -4.19 -6.87
C ALA A 166 0.30 -4.70 -5.49
N ARG A 167 1.07 -4.43 -4.41
CA ARG A 167 0.66 -4.72 -3.03
C ARG A 167 -0.56 -3.89 -2.65
N CYS A 168 -0.51 -2.58 -2.90
CA CYS A 168 -1.64 -1.68 -2.59
C CYS A 168 -2.92 -2.14 -3.30
N ALA A 169 -2.85 -2.45 -4.60
CA ALA A 169 -3.98 -2.94 -5.39
C ALA A 169 -4.50 -4.31 -4.90
N LEU A 170 -3.61 -5.23 -4.50
CA LEU A 170 -4.02 -6.51 -3.91
C LEU A 170 -4.82 -6.30 -2.63
N LEU A 171 -4.30 -5.49 -1.71
CA LEU A 171 -4.95 -5.24 -0.42
C LEU A 171 -6.27 -4.49 -0.58
N ALA A 172 -6.35 -3.49 -1.47
CA ALA A 172 -7.59 -2.81 -1.80
C ALA A 172 -8.67 -3.80 -2.28
N ARG A 173 -8.31 -4.69 -3.22
CA ARG A 173 -9.21 -5.74 -3.73
C ARG A 173 -9.65 -6.71 -2.61
N GLN A 174 -8.75 -7.12 -1.71
CA GLN A 174 -9.06 -8.00 -0.60
C GLN A 174 -10.04 -7.36 0.39
N LEU A 175 -9.97 -6.05 0.56
CA LEU A 175 -10.85 -5.23 1.40
C LEU A 175 -12.12 -4.76 0.70
N GLY A 176 -12.34 -5.13 -0.56
CA GLY A 176 -13.54 -4.78 -1.31
C GLY A 176 -13.60 -3.34 -1.83
N LEU A 177 -12.46 -2.63 -1.86
CA LEU A 177 -12.40 -1.27 -2.40
C LEU A 177 -12.28 -1.29 -3.94
N ASP A 178 -13.09 -0.48 -4.63
CA ASP A 178 -12.89 -0.18 -6.05
C ASP A 178 -11.72 0.82 -6.17
N ALA A 179 -10.57 0.34 -6.59
CA ALA A 179 -9.33 1.08 -6.49
C ALA A 179 -8.53 1.11 -7.80
N GLN A 180 -8.01 2.29 -8.14
CA GLN A 180 -7.11 2.50 -9.27
C GLN A 180 -5.70 2.84 -8.75
N PRO A 181 -4.67 2.01 -9.03
CA PRO A 181 -3.29 2.37 -8.70
C PRO A 181 -2.77 3.46 -9.63
N VAL A 182 -2.16 4.48 -9.04
CA VAL A 182 -1.51 5.61 -9.73
C VAL A 182 -0.08 5.73 -9.24
N ALA A 183 0.84 5.89 -10.18
CA ALA A 183 2.26 5.92 -9.89
C ALA A 183 2.75 7.34 -9.53
N ALA A 184 3.60 7.44 -8.52
CA ALA A 184 4.28 8.67 -8.18
C ALA A 184 5.29 9.06 -9.28
N GLU A 185 6.13 8.11 -9.70
CA GLU A 185 7.16 8.34 -10.70
C GLU A 185 6.58 8.30 -12.11
N ALA A 186 7.03 9.17 -13.00
CA ALA A 186 6.61 9.20 -14.41
C ALA A 186 6.94 7.87 -15.13
N THR A 187 8.10 7.29 -14.85
CA THR A 187 8.57 6.04 -15.49
C THR A 187 9.23 5.12 -14.46
N LEU A 188 9.17 3.80 -14.72
CA LEU A 188 9.91 2.82 -13.94
C LEU A 188 11.39 2.83 -14.35
N LYS A 189 12.25 3.34 -13.47
CA LYS A 189 13.70 3.28 -13.65
C LYS A 189 14.22 1.93 -13.14
N ILE A 190 14.76 1.13 -14.07
CA ILE A 190 15.25 -0.22 -13.77
C ILE A 190 16.71 -0.15 -13.32
N GLY A 191 17.01 -0.85 -12.23
CA GLY A 191 18.35 -1.02 -11.71
C GLY A 191 18.37 -2.15 -10.68
N PRO A 192 19.53 -2.62 -10.21
CA PRO A 192 19.63 -3.77 -9.31
C PRO A 192 18.79 -3.61 -8.03
N ARG A 193 18.80 -2.41 -7.45
CA ARG A 193 17.99 -2.09 -6.26
C ARG A 193 16.49 -2.14 -6.54
N MET A 194 16.06 -1.68 -7.73
CA MET A 194 14.64 -1.72 -8.12
C MET A 194 14.20 -3.15 -8.39
N LEU A 195 15.03 -3.97 -9.05
CA LEU A 195 14.76 -5.40 -9.26
C LEU A 195 14.60 -6.14 -7.93
N LEU A 196 15.47 -5.86 -6.95
CA LEU A 196 15.36 -6.45 -5.61
C LEU A 196 14.07 -6.02 -4.91
N ARG A 197 13.65 -4.75 -5.04
CA ARG A 197 12.37 -4.27 -4.50
C ARG A 197 11.18 -4.97 -5.14
N LEU A 198 11.17 -5.05 -6.48
CA LEU A 198 10.11 -5.76 -7.21
C LEU A 198 10.05 -7.24 -6.83
N ALA A 199 11.20 -7.89 -6.63
CA ALA A 199 11.26 -9.27 -6.16
C ALA A 199 10.67 -9.42 -4.74
N GLY A 200 11.01 -8.51 -3.82
CA GLY A 200 10.43 -8.47 -2.48
C GLY A 200 8.90 -8.27 -2.49
N GLU A 201 8.43 -7.33 -3.33
CA GLU A 201 6.99 -7.10 -3.50
C GLU A 201 6.28 -8.31 -4.11
N ALA A 202 6.91 -8.97 -5.09
CA ALA A 202 6.39 -10.21 -5.68
C ALA A 202 6.24 -11.32 -4.63
N GLY A 203 7.23 -11.47 -3.74
CA GLY A 203 7.14 -12.39 -2.60
C GLY A 203 5.97 -12.06 -1.67
N TYR A 204 5.81 -10.79 -1.31
CA TYR A 204 4.68 -10.36 -0.47
C TYR A 204 3.33 -10.64 -1.16
N VAL A 205 3.19 -10.23 -2.42
CA VAL A 205 1.95 -10.41 -3.19
C VAL A 205 1.64 -11.90 -3.37
N CYS A 206 2.63 -12.73 -3.68
CA CYS A 206 2.49 -14.17 -3.79
C CYS A 206 1.98 -14.81 -2.47
N LEU A 207 2.66 -14.53 -1.36
CA LEU A 207 2.31 -15.08 -0.05
C LEU A 207 0.91 -14.61 0.40
N SER A 208 0.62 -13.33 0.24
CA SER A 208 -0.66 -12.75 0.65
C SER A 208 -1.84 -13.25 -0.20
N ASP A 209 -1.69 -13.32 -1.53
CA ASP A 209 -2.77 -13.77 -2.42
C ASP A 209 -3.03 -15.27 -2.27
N ILE A 210 -1.98 -16.11 -2.29
CA ILE A 210 -2.13 -17.56 -2.09
C ILE A 210 -2.66 -17.86 -0.70
N GLY A 211 -2.12 -17.20 0.34
CA GLY A 211 -2.56 -17.38 1.71
C GLY A 211 -4.04 -17.03 1.89
N THR A 212 -4.48 -15.91 1.34
CA THR A 212 -5.90 -15.49 1.42
C THR A 212 -6.81 -16.46 0.65
N ARG A 213 -6.41 -16.93 -0.53
CA ARG A 213 -7.16 -17.94 -1.29
C ARG A 213 -7.25 -19.26 -0.53
N TRP A 214 -6.14 -19.69 0.06
CA TRP A 214 -6.10 -20.91 0.89
C TRP A 214 -7.03 -20.80 2.09
N MET A 215 -6.95 -19.70 2.85
CA MET A 215 -7.83 -19.48 4.01
C MET A 215 -9.32 -19.45 3.62
N ARG A 216 -9.65 -18.91 2.45
CA ARG A 216 -11.02 -18.96 1.90
C ARG A 216 -11.44 -20.40 1.58
N LEU A 217 -10.54 -21.19 0.97
CA LEU A 217 -10.80 -22.58 0.58
C LEU A 217 -11.08 -23.47 1.79
N ILE A 218 -10.31 -23.32 2.89
CA ILE A 218 -10.49 -24.11 4.12
C ILE A 218 -11.51 -23.53 5.10
N GLY A 219 -12.16 -22.40 4.74
CA GLY A 219 -13.18 -21.77 5.58
C GLY A 219 -12.64 -21.13 6.87
N ALA A 220 -11.37 -20.74 6.91
CA ALA A 220 -10.70 -20.14 8.07
C ALA A 220 -11.15 -18.70 8.31
N ARG A 221 -12.43 -18.47 8.69
CA ARG A 221 -13.04 -17.14 8.83
C ARG A 221 -12.26 -16.20 9.75
N ARG A 222 -11.84 -16.68 10.94
CA ARG A 222 -11.07 -15.88 11.90
C ARG A 222 -9.73 -15.38 11.35
N ALA A 223 -9.08 -16.20 10.53
CA ALA A 223 -7.82 -15.82 9.88
C ALA A 223 -8.07 -14.83 8.75
N LEU A 224 -9.16 -15.00 7.99
CA LEU A 224 -9.56 -14.03 6.95
C LEU A 224 -9.85 -12.66 7.55
N GLU A 225 -10.60 -12.55 8.63
CA GLU A 225 -10.87 -11.29 9.35
C GLU A 225 -9.60 -10.54 9.78
N ARG A 226 -8.47 -11.25 9.95
CA ARG A 226 -7.18 -10.63 10.29
C ARG A 226 -6.39 -10.13 9.08
N VAL A 227 -6.70 -10.57 7.88
CA VAL A 227 -5.96 -10.23 6.65
C VAL A 227 -6.83 -9.56 5.58
N THR A 228 -8.12 -9.49 5.79
CA THR A 228 -9.13 -8.73 5.06
C THR A 228 -9.96 -7.92 6.06
#